data_201009c8f195fd7d9198d393406b4335
#
_entry.id   201009c8f195fd7d9198d393406b4335
#
_cell.length_a   1.000
_cell.length_b   1.000
_cell.length_c   1.000
_cell.angle_alpha   90.00
_cell.angle_beta   90.00
_cell.angle_gamma   90.00
#
_symmetry.space_group_name_H-M   'P 1'
#
loop_
_entity.id
_entity.type
_entity.pdbx_description
1 polymer ?
#
loop_
_entity_poly.entity_id
_entity_poly.type
_entity_poly.pdbx_seq_one_letter_code
_entity_poly.pdbx_strand_id
1 'polypeptide(L)'
;MNKIVLSIVSLLVWPLLSMAAVRPVKVALKEKPHRTTRADDPRQGVRATLRYEQAADMAVARMAHQAFPSGDGLVVVGGRTTGFQLTKTAELWQNGTWTTIPIASAHDGAFAVRLSNGRYMVGGGFASAGGVGQTKVTDIYDPTTRTFATGPQLTTARAQSMAMAVGSQVYVSGNWYADDPTMDFYDGASFKAVAQTDGRTSPYMMYDADGNIYAFSSLNERGQSFGYYTDDDGEQLLADRYSPATGETRYLALPFTSENSLMPLSDDVRPSDYHVVYSGYNCYLLLSRAADGCRLYMLNLDQMGLYRFQNVVIPTADDEGRTITWRGGVLTNSVRQEAYLIGASGPAARQTLHLISLNYDTDEWTLATATGFSHNLLSASWTVLSDGRLACTGGSVNDNTDARPTVYLFTPPVAGQGDTEPDPGPLVDRNYLVVETKNHVLTTYMLAERPQVRFEGANLRVVSAKADVTYRLSDILRFTYEKRSVTGVSELQAEPAAVDYEDGELVISGLKAGAAVGVYSLDGKLVRQLTARHAGTYRLSLAALPQGVYIVKADNITYKIMKR
;
A
#
# COMPACT_ATOMS: atom_id res chain seq x y z
N MET A 1 10.94 34.07 -70.49
CA MET A 1 9.75 34.32 -69.65
C MET A 1 9.85 33.40 -68.42
N ASN A 2 10.49 33.90 -67.35
CA ASN A 2 10.69 33.16 -66.13
C ASN A 2 9.47 33.36 -65.18
N LYS A 3 8.80 32.29 -64.82
CA LYS A 3 7.79 32.33 -63.81
C LYS A 3 8.47 32.04 -62.45
N ILE A 4 8.54 33.06 -61.63
CA ILE A 4 8.94 32.96 -60.23
C ILE A 4 7.74 32.38 -59.45
N VAL A 5 7.91 31.19 -58.86
CA VAL A 5 6.96 30.60 -57.94
C VAL A 5 7.32 31.10 -56.53
N LEU A 6 6.51 31.97 -55.98
CA LEU A 6 6.62 32.45 -54.63
C LEU A 6 6.04 31.37 -53.70
N SER A 7 6.89 30.62 -53.01
CA SER A 7 6.46 29.75 -51.92
C SER A 7 6.20 30.63 -50.68
N ILE A 8 4.92 30.76 -50.31
CA ILE A 8 4.51 31.36 -49.05
C ILE A 8 4.73 30.29 -47.99
N VAL A 9 5.81 30.44 -47.23
CA VAL A 9 5.99 29.74 -45.96
C VAL A 9 5.11 30.44 -44.94
N SER A 10 3.95 29.90 -44.66
CA SER A 10 3.13 30.31 -43.54
C SER A 10 3.83 29.85 -42.23
N LEU A 11 4.60 30.75 -41.65
CA LEU A 11 5.01 30.66 -40.27
C LEU A 11 3.73 30.74 -39.39
N LEU A 12 3.23 29.61 -39.01
CA LEU A 12 2.32 29.50 -37.86
C LEU A 12 3.12 29.91 -36.62
N VAL A 13 3.10 31.22 -36.33
CA VAL A 13 3.47 31.75 -35.01
C VAL A 13 2.35 31.28 -34.10
N TRP A 14 2.54 30.15 -33.42
CA TRP A 14 1.78 29.87 -32.21
C TRP A 14 2.05 31.03 -31.25
N PRO A 15 1.01 31.67 -30.69
CA PRO A 15 1.23 32.59 -29.64
C PRO A 15 1.88 31.80 -28.51
N LEU A 16 3.15 32.06 -28.24
CA LEU A 16 3.75 31.88 -26.96
C LEU A 16 2.94 32.77 -26.01
N LEU A 17 1.76 32.32 -25.63
CA LEU A 17 1.18 32.72 -24.36
C LEU A 17 2.26 32.37 -23.34
N SER A 18 2.98 33.39 -22.88
CA SER A 18 3.73 33.31 -21.64
C SER A 18 2.70 32.89 -20.59
N MET A 19 2.56 31.59 -20.37
CA MET A 19 2.04 31.08 -19.12
C MET A 19 2.98 31.72 -18.10
N ALA A 20 2.52 32.79 -17.47
CA ALA A 20 3.13 33.23 -16.23
C ALA A 20 3.24 31.96 -15.41
N ALA A 21 4.48 31.48 -15.24
CA ALA A 21 4.73 30.15 -14.72
C ALA A 21 4.07 30.10 -13.36
N VAL A 22 2.89 29.46 -13.30
CA VAL A 22 2.20 29.21 -12.05
C VAL A 22 3.17 28.36 -11.26
N ARG A 23 3.79 28.96 -10.26
CA ARG A 23 4.77 28.25 -9.43
C ARG A 23 4.11 26.99 -8.88
N PRO A 24 4.75 25.83 -8.98
CA PRO A 24 4.18 24.60 -8.44
C PRO A 24 4.01 24.73 -6.92
N VAL A 25 2.99 24.08 -6.39
CA VAL A 25 2.88 23.90 -4.92
C VAL A 25 4.00 22.96 -4.50
N LYS A 26 4.76 23.34 -3.46
CA LYS A 26 5.90 22.54 -2.99
C LYS A 26 5.52 21.66 -1.82
N VAL A 27 5.99 20.42 -1.88
CA VAL A 27 5.97 19.50 -0.73
C VAL A 27 7.21 19.73 0.12
N ALA A 28 7.02 19.96 1.40
CA ALA A 28 8.12 20.18 2.33
C ALA A 28 8.69 18.83 2.84
N LEU A 29 10.02 18.72 2.83
CA LEU A 29 10.69 17.64 3.57
C LEU A 29 10.55 17.92 5.06
N LYS A 30 10.00 16.99 5.81
CA LYS A 30 9.74 17.08 7.25
C LYS A 30 10.38 15.90 7.97
N GLU A 31 10.64 16.07 9.25
CA GLU A 31 10.97 14.94 10.10
C GLU A 31 9.69 14.19 10.46
N LYS A 32 9.73 12.85 10.37
CA LYS A 32 8.63 12.01 10.82
C LYS A 32 8.47 12.22 12.33
N PRO A 33 7.26 12.55 12.82
CA PRO A 33 7.04 12.66 14.25
C PRO A 33 7.38 11.34 14.93
N HIS A 34 8.45 11.32 15.74
CA HIS A 34 8.77 10.13 16.52
C HIS A 34 7.68 9.95 17.57
N ARG A 35 6.96 8.84 17.53
CA ARG A 35 6.29 8.34 18.72
C ARG A 35 7.41 7.88 19.66
N THR A 36 7.64 8.66 20.71
CA THR A 36 8.64 8.37 21.75
C THR A 36 8.32 7.05 22.44
N THR A 37 8.87 5.97 21.91
CA THR A 37 9.04 4.73 22.66
C THR A 37 10.55 4.56 22.85
N ARG A 38 11.05 4.97 24.02
CA ARG A 38 12.46 4.93 24.47
C ARG A 38 13.47 5.70 23.65
N ALA A 39 13.92 6.81 24.20
CA ALA A 39 14.84 7.80 23.61
C ALA A 39 16.31 7.35 23.41
N ASP A 40 16.71 6.12 23.72
CA ASP A 40 18.13 5.77 23.83
C ASP A 40 18.55 4.46 23.16
N ASP A 41 17.72 3.86 22.28
CA ASP A 41 18.16 2.69 21.52
C ASP A 41 18.01 2.97 20.03
N PRO A 42 19.10 3.29 19.29
CA PRO A 42 19.08 3.24 17.85
C PRO A 42 18.97 1.75 17.48
N ARG A 43 17.73 1.25 17.40
CA ARG A 43 17.49 -0.15 17.03
C ARG A 43 18.03 -0.35 15.64
N GLN A 44 19.25 -0.84 15.57
CA GLN A 44 19.79 -1.40 14.35
C GLN A 44 18.79 -2.47 13.90
N GLY A 45 18.49 -2.49 12.60
CA GLY A 45 17.60 -3.50 12.05
C GLY A 45 18.02 -4.89 12.47
N VAL A 46 17.04 -5.68 12.86
CA VAL A 46 17.25 -7.06 13.27
C VAL A 46 17.53 -7.90 12.04
N ARG A 47 18.40 -8.91 12.16
CA ARG A 47 18.66 -9.89 11.09
C ARG A 47 17.82 -11.14 11.32
N ALA A 48 17.25 -11.69 10.22
CA ALA A 48 16.45 -12.90 10.24
C ALA A 48 16.69 -13.75 8.99
N THR A 49 16.29 -15.01 9.06
CA THR A 49 16.17 -15.90 7.90
C THR A 49 14.83 -15.69 7.23
N LEU A 50 14.82 -15.41 5.93
CA LEU A 50 13.57 -15.32 5.18
C LEU A 50 13.05 -16.73 4.88
N ARG A 51 11.96 -17.11 5.51
CA ARG A 51 11.32 -18.41 5.28
C ARG A 51 10.50 -18.37 4.01
N TYR A 52 10.52 -19.47 3.27
CA TYR A 52 9.71 -19.61 2.06
C TYR A 52 9.41 -21.09 1.77
N GLU A 53 8.38 -21.28 0.98
CA GLU A 53 8.05 -22.55 0.36
C GLU A 53 7.88 -22.35 -1.16
N GLN A 54 8.26 -23.35 -1.94
CA GLN A 54 7.91 -23.40 -3.35
C GLN A 54 6.54 -24.03 -3.48
N ALA A 55 5.57 -23.27 -3.99
CA ALA A 55 4.25 -23.78 -4.31
C ALA A 55 4.27 -24.52 -5.68
N ALA A 56 3.14 -25.10 -6.06
CA ALA A 56 2.98 -25.67 -7.39
C ALA A 56 3.21 -24.61 -8.47
N ASP A 57 3.94 -24.96 -9.51
CA ASP A 57 4.19 -24.10 -10.65
C ASP A 57 2.89 -23.73 -11.39
N MET A 58 2.83 -22.52 -11.94
CA MET A 58 1.78 -22.12 -12.88
C MET A 58 1.80 -23.00 -14.12
N ALA A 59 0.65 -23.21 -14.75
CA ALA A 59 0.58 -23.94 -16.02
C ALA A 59 1.28 -23.21 -17.16
N VAL A 60 1.32 -21.86 -17.10
CA VAL A 60 1.96 -21.01 -18.10
C VAL A 60 3.10 -20.21 -17.46
N ALA A 61 4.31 -20.40 -17.97
CA ALA A 61 5.45 -19.56 -17.60
C ALA A 61 5.20 -18.11 -18.07
N ARG A 62 5.36 -17.12 -17.17
CA ARG A 62 5.04 -15.72 -17.49
C ARG A 62 5.89 -14.70 -16.76
N MET A 63 6.00 -13.53 -17.35
CA MET A 63 6.58 -12.31 -16.78
C MET A 63 5.75 -11.10 -17.20
N ALA A 64 5.97 -9.93 -16.58
CA ALA A 64 5.21 -8.70 -16.82
C ALA A 64 3.68 -8.91 -16.75
N HIS A 65 3.25 -9.85 -15.91
CA HIS A 65 1.86 -10.16 -15.64
C HIS A 65 1.40 -9.47 -14.36
N GLN A 66 0.10 -9.32 -14.21
CA GLN A 66 -0.49 -8.85 -12.98
C GLN A 66 -0.82 -10.02 -12.07
N ALA A 67 -0.61 -9.83 -10.76
CA ALA A 67 -1.01 -10.79 -9.73
C ALA A 67 -1.76 -10.06 -8.62
N PHE A 68 -2.87 -10.63 -8.15
CA PHE A 68 -3.67 -10.03 -7.08
C PHE A 68 -4.40 -11.11 -6.27
N PRO A 69 -4.68 -10.85 -4.96
CA PRO A 69 -5.36 -11.83 -4.13
C PRO A 69 -6.82 -12.01 -4.56
N SER A 70 -7.33 -13.24 -4.43
CA SER A 70 -8.72 -13.60 -4.70
C SER A 70 -9.21 -14.57 -3.61
N GLY A 71 -9.91 -14.03 -2.61
CA GLY A 71 -10.22 -14.76 -1.39
C GLY A 71 -8.95 -15.15 -0.65
N ASP A 72 -8.80 -16.43 -0.36
CA ASP A 72 -7.60 -17.05 0.21
C ASP A 72 -6.59 -17.55 -0.87
N GLY A 73 -6.89 -17.25 -2.13
CA GLY A 73 -6.09 -17.61 -3.28
C GLY A 73 -5.43 -16.43 -3.96
N LEU A 74 -4.89 -16.69 -5.14
CA LEU A 74 -4.14 -15.76 -5.97
C LEU A 74 -4.57 -15.90 -7.42
N VAL A 75 -4.83 -14.78 -8.10
CA VAL A 75 -5.00 -14.74 -9.55
C VAL A 75 -3.76 -14.14 -10.19
N VAL A 76 -3.26 -14.79 -11.23
CA VAL A 76 -2.27 -14.22 -12.17
C VAL A 76 -2.93 -14.05 -13.53
N VAL A 77 -2.65 -12.95 -14.21
CA VAL A 77 -3.33 -12.61 -15.47
C VAL A 77 -2.41 -11.95 -16.47
N GLY A 78 -2.50 -12.37 -17.74
CA GLY A 78 -1.77 -11.78 -18.84
C GLY A 78 -0.26 -12.04 -18.77
N GLY A 79 0.48 -11.03 -19.18
CA GLY A 79 1.93 -11.09 -19.30
C GLY A 79 2.39 -11.75 -20.61
N ARG A 80 3.68 -11.98 -20.69
CA ARG A 80 4.35 -12.63 -21.82
C ARG A 80 5.08 -13.89 -21.39
N THR A 81 5.19 -14.82 -22.31
CA THR A 81 5.95 -16.07 -22.17
C THR A 81 7.33 -15.93 -22.78
N THR A 82 8.12 -17.00 -22.76
CA THR A 82 9.45 -17.06 -23.39
C THR A 82 9.39 -16.60 -24.85
N GLY A 83 10.37 -15.81 -25.27
CA GLY A 83 10.46 -15.25 -26.62
C GLY A 83 9.44 -14.12 -26.88
N PHE A 84 9.02 -13.40 -25.85
CA PHE A 84 8.05 -12.29 -25.93
C PHE A 84 6.69 -12.66 -26.54
N GLN A 85 6.26 -13.91 -26.37
CA GLN A 85 4.95 -14.32 -26.85
C GLN A 85 3.88 -13.93 -25.83
N LEU A 86 2.76 -13.40 -26.31
CA LEU A 86 1.64 -13.02 -25.44
C LEU A 86 0.83 -14.23 -25.01
N THR A 87 0.25 -14.17 -23.82
CA THR A 87 -0.70 -15.17 -23.34
C THR A 87 -2.09 -14.58 -23.13
N LYS A 88 -3.12 -15.31 -23.53
CA LYS A 88 -4.55 -14.99 -23.28
C LYS A 88 -5.13 -15.89 -22.20
N THR A 89 -4.38 -16.06 -21.11
CA THR A 89 -4.81 -16.87 -19.98
C THR A 89 -4.60 -16.12 -18.69
N ALA A 90 -5.50 -16.36 -17.75
CA ALA A 90 -5.28 -16.15 -16.33
C ALA A 90 -5.24 -17.51 -15.63
N GLU A 91 -4.70 -17.54 -14.44
CA GLU A 91 -4.69 -18.73 -13.60
C GLU A 91 -5.07 -18.35 -12.18
N LEU A 92 -5.92 -19.15 -11.56
CA LEU A 92 -6.30 -19.05 -10.15
C LEU A 92 -5.57 -20.14 -9.36
N TRP A 93 -4.76 -19.75 -8.42
CA TRP A 93 -4.20 -20.63 -7.40
C TRP A 93 -5.13 -20.66 -6.18
N GLN A 94 -5.56 -21.84 -5.78
CA GLN A 94 -6.37 -22.04 -4.59
C GLN A 94 -6.15 -23.46 -4.05
N ASN A 95 -6.04 -23.62 -2.73
CA ASN A 95 -5.83 -24.91 -2.07
C ASN A 95 -4.64 -25.70 -2.66
N GLY A 96 -3.55 -25.00 -3.01
CA GLY A 96 -2.33 -25.62 -3.55
C GLY A 96 -2.39 -26.00 -5.03
N THR A 97 -3.45 -25.67 -5.76
CA THR A 97 -3.64 -26.04 -7.17
C THR A 97 -3.92 -24.82 -8.04
N TRP A 98 -3.50 -24.90 -9.31
CA TRP A 98 -3.78 -23.90 -10.34
C TRP A 98 -4.92 -24.33 -11.25
N THR A 99 -5.79 -23.39 -11.56
CA THR A 99 -6.87 -23.57 -12.54
C THR A 99 -6.75 -22.48 -13.59
N THR A 100 -6.62 -22.86 -14.86
CA THR A 100 -6.56 -21.91 -15.98
C THR A 100 -7.94 -21.31 -16.25
N ILE A 101 -7.97 -19.98 -16.41
CA ILE A 101 -9.16 -19.20 -16.76
C ILE A 101 -8.90 -18.53 -18.11
N PRO A 102 -9.72 -18.76 -19.15
CA PRO A 102 -9.58 -18.05 -20.42
C PRO A 102 -9.91 -16.57 -20.26
N ILE A 103 -9.15 -15.72 -20.95
CA ILE A 103 -9.42 -14.28 -21.08
C ILE A 103 -9.49 -13.90 -22.57
N ALA A 104 -10.28 -12.86 -22.86
CA ALA A 104 -10.47 -12.43 -24.26
C ALA A 104 -9.22 -11.79 -24.85
N SER A 105 -8.45 -11.06 -24.03
CA SER A 105 -7.34 -10.23 -24.45
C SER A 105 -6.03 -10.61 -23.79
N ALA A 106 -4.94 -10.38 -24.49
CA ALA A 106 -3.62 -10.42 -23.86
C ALA A 106 -3.39 -9.11 -23.09
N HIS A 107 -2.75 -9.24 -21.91
CA HIS A 107 -2.47 -8.14 -21.00
C HIS A 107 -0.99 -8.19 -20.56
N ASP A 108 -0.07 -7.87 -21.49
CA ASP A 108 1.36 -7.80 -21.21
C ASP A 108 1.74 -6.36 -20.83
N GLY A 109 2.28 -6.13 -19.65
CA GLY A 109 2.52 -4.77 -19.12
C GLY A 109 1.22 -3.97 -18.96
N ALA A 110 0.16 -4.64 -18.50
CA ALA A 110 -1.16 -4.05 -18.20
C ALA A 110 -1.22 -3.51 -16.77
N PHE A 111 -2.20 -2.67 -16.50
CA PHE A 111 -2.57 -2.35 -15.13
C PHE A 111 -3.57 -3.36 -14.56
N ALA A 112 -3.61 -3.46 -13.22
CA ALA A 112 -4.70 -4.10 -12.50
C ALA A 112 -5.14 -3.23 -11.33
N VAL A 113 -6.46 -3.08 -11.13
CA VAL A 113 -7.01 -2.28 -10.05
C VAL A 113 -8.25 -2.93 -9.46
N ARG A 114 -8.35 -2.90 -8.14
CA ARG A 114 -9.53 -3.38 -7.41
C ARG A 114 -10.62 -2.31 -7.44
N LEU A 115 -11.80 -2.70 -7.90
CA LEU A 115 -13.00 -1.85 -7.91
C LEU A 115 -13.69 -1.85 -6.54
N SER A 116 -14.50 -0.84 -6.28
CA SER A 116 -15.26 -0.70 -5.02
C SER A 116 -16.23 -1.85 -4.75
N ASN A 117 -16.68 -2.55 -5.80
CA ASN A 117 -17.54 -3.74 -5.70
C ASN A 117 -16.75 -5.05 -5.47
N GLY A 118 -15.44 -4.97 -5.24
CA GLY A 118 -14.57 -6.12 -4.97
C GLY A 118 -14.05 -6.85 -6.22
N ARG A 119 -14.51 -6.51 -7.42
CA ARG A 119 -13.98 -7.02 -8.68
C ARG A 119 -12.63 -6.40 -9.01
N TYR A 120 -11.89 -6.99 -9.95
CA TYR A 120 -10.66 -6.42 -10.46
C TYR A 120 -10.80 -6.09 -11.93
N MET A 121 -10.39 -4.88 -12.30
CA MET A 121 -10.23 -4.49 -13.71
C MET A 121 -8.77 -4.64 -14.09
N VAL A 122 -8.52 -5.33 -15.19
CA VAL A 122 -7.20 -5.46 -15.83
C VAL A 122 -7.31 -4.83 -17.20
N GLY A 123 -6.38 -3.98 -17.57
CA GLY A 123 -6.55 -3.26 -18.84
C GLY A 123 -5.27 -2.74 -19.45
N GLY A 124 -5.36 -2.42 -20.74
CA GLY A 124 -4.21 -2.05 -21.53
C GLY A 124 -3.24 -3.20 -21.72
N GLY A 125 -2.01 -2.85 -21.99
CA GLY A 125 -0.92 -3.75 -22.28
C GLY A 125 -0.52 -3.73 -23.75
N PHE A 126 0.56 -4.45 -24.08
CA PHE A 126 0.99 -4.61 -25.48
C PHE A 126 0.04 -5.53 -26.25
N ALA A 127 -0.21 -5.20 -27.49
CA ALA A 127 -1.18 -5.87 -28.35
C ALA A 127 -0.58 -7.02 -29.17
N SER A 128 0.74 -7.02 -29.36
CA SER A 128 1.47 -7.97 -30.18
C SER A 128 2.74 -8.46 -29.51
N ALA A 129 3.22 -9.62 -29.90
CA ALA A 129 4.50 -10.15 -29.48
C ALA A 129 5.65 -9.15 -29.73
N GLY A 130 6.68 -9.20 -28.87
CA GLY A 130 7.81 -8.28 -28.95
C GLY A 130 7.54 -6.89 -28.39
N GLY A 131 6.45 -6.68 -27.64
CA GLY A 131 6.13 -5.37 -27.05
C GLY A 131 5.70 -4.33 -28.09
N VAL A 132 5.03 -4.76 -29.16
CA VAL A 132 4.61 -3.88 -30.26
C VAL A 132 3.12 -3.60 -30.18
N GLY A 133 2.77 -2.31 -30.39
CA GLY A 133 1.40 -1.83 -30.32
C GLY A 133 0.89 -1.83 -28.87
N GLN A 134 -0.24 -1.19 -28.68
CA GLN A 134 -0.90 -1.07 -27.38
C GLN A 134 -2.39 -1.32 -27.56
N THR A 135 -3.09 -1.67 -26.46
CA THR A 135 -4.52 -1.97 -26.52
C THR A 135 -5.35 -1.07 -25.62
N LYS A 136 -6.62 -0.87 -26.01
CA LYS A 136 -7.65 -0.20 -25.19
C LYS A 136 -8.48 -1.17 -24.39
N VAL A 137 -8.28 -2.46 -24.57
CA VAL A 137 -9.15 -3.49 -24.01
C VAL A 137 -8.96 -3.58 -22.51
N THR A 138 -10.06 -3.76 -21.78
CA THR A 138 -10.07 -4.13 -20.38
C THR A 138 -10.87 -5.41 -20.20
N ASP A 139 -10.48 -6.20 -19.22
CA ASP A 139 -11.23 -7.35 -18.74
C ASP A 139 -11.50 -7.20 -17.23
N ILE A 140 -12.65 -7.65 -16.77
CA ILE A 140 -13.08 -7.56 -15.37
C ILE A 140 -13.17 -8.96 -14.78
N TYR A 141 -12.38 -9.21 -13.76
CA TYR A 141 -12.43 -10.44 -12.96
C TYR A 141 -13.45 -10.30 -11.82
N ASP A 142 -14.34 -11.28 -11.72
CA ASP A 142 -15.28 -11.40 -10.62
C ASP A 142 -14.82 -12.54 -9.68
N PRO A 143 -14.41 -12.24 -8.44
CA PRO A 143 -13.93 -13.26 -7.51
C PRO A 143 -15.04 -14.20 -7.02
N THR A 144 -16.32 -13.83 -7.18
CA THR A 144 -17.45 -14.68 -6.80
C THR A 144 -17.67 -15.79 -7.80
N THR A 145 -17.66 -15.46 -9.10
CA THR A 145 -17.82 -16.43 -10.19
C THR A 145 -16.51 -17.03 -10.65
N ARG A 146 -15.38 -16.39 -10.29
CA ARG A 146 -14.00 -16.76 -10.71
C ARG A 146 -13.83 -16.74 -12.22
N THR A 147 -14.46 -15.76 -12.87
CA THR A 147 -14.44 -15.60 -14.33
C THR A 147 -14.05 -14.18 -14.72
N PHE A 148 -13.55 -14.05 -15.95
CA PHE A 148 -13.35 -12.76 -16.60
C PHE A 148 -14.49 -12.47 -17.57
N ALA A 149 -14.85 -11.19 -17.65
CA ALA A 149 -15.74 -10.64 -18.67
C ALA A 149 -15.09 -9.40 -19.29
N THR A 150 -15.35 -9.15 -20.57
CA THR A 150 -14.86 -7.92 -21.24
C THR A 150 -15.42 -6.69 -20.54
N GLY A 151 -14.52 -5.77 -20.21
CA GLY A 151 -14.83 -4.47 -19.61
C GLY A 151 -14.99 -3.35 -20.64
N PRO A 152 -15.23 -2.10 -20.19
CA PRO A 152 -15.28 -0.93 -21.03
C PRO A 152 -13.90 -0.59 -21.61
N GLN A 153 -13.85 -0.14 -22.84
CA GLN A 153 -12.58 0.23 -23.47
C GLN A 153 -12.03 1.57 -22.96
N LEU A 154 -10.71 1.65 -22.81
CA LEU A 154 -10.00 2.89 -22.57
C LEU A 154 -10.21 3.88 -23.75
N THR A 155 -10.06 5.17 -23.49
CA THR A 155 -10.11 6.17 -24.57
C THR A 155 -8.84 6.14 -25.41
N THR A 156 -7.70 5.86 -24.78
CA THR A 156 -6.39 5.73 -25.45
C THR A 156 -5.82 4.33 -25.23
N ALA A 157 -5.14 3.79 -26.24
CA ALA A 157 -4.40 2.54 -26.11
C ALA A 157 -3.17 2.75 -25.23
N ARG A 158 -2.98 1.91 -24.21
CA ARG A 158 -1.94 2.08 -23.18
C ARG A 158 -1.22 0.76 -22.90
N ALA A 159 0.07 0.85 -22.64
CA ALA A 159 0.87 -0.18 -22.01
C ALA A 159 1.78 0.46 -20.95
N GLN A 160 2.16 -0.27 -19.93
CA GLN A 160 2.90 0.24 -18.78
C GLN A 160 2.23 1.48 -18.14
N SER A 161 0.93 1.39 -18.03
CA SER A 161 0.10 2.36 -17.33
C SER A 161 -0.21 1.87 -15.92
N MET A 162 -0.54 2.81 -15.05
CA MET A 162 -1.00 2.55 -13.69
C MET A 162 -2.44 2.98 -13.53
N ALA A 163 -3.19 2.24 -12.72
CA ALA A 163 -4.58 2.53 -12.42
C ALA A 163 -4.82 2.64 -10.92
N MET A 164 -5.64 3.60 -10.52
CA MET A 164 -5.99 3.85 -9.13
C MET A 164 -7.49 4.00 -8.97
N ALA A 165 -8.06 3.32 -7.99
CA ALA A 165 -9.45 3.49 -7.60
C ALA A 165 -9.60 4.53 -6.49
N VAL A 166 -10.54 5.47 -6.67
CA VAL A 166 -10.94 6.44 -5.66
C VAL A 166 -12.45 6.34 -5.51
N GLY A 167 -12.92 5.72 -4.45
CA GLY A 167 -14.32 5.34 -4.31
C GLY A 167 -14.77 4.38 -5.42
N SER A 168 -15.78 4.76 -6.18
CA SER A 168 -16.28 4.00 -7.34
C SER A 168 -15.62 4.35 -8.66
N GLN A 169 -14.74 5.34 -8.67
CA GLN A 169 -14.05 5.86 -9.84
C GLN A 169 -12.69 5.19 -10.02
N VAL A 170 -12.20 5.11 -11.27
CA VAL A 170 -10.85 4.65 -11.58
C VAL A 170 -10.18 5.66 -12.50
N TYR A 171 -8.95 5.97 -12.19
CA TYR A 171 -8.07 6.81 -12.99
C TYR A 171 -6.93 5.96 -13.53
N VAL A 172 -6.63 6.07 -14.82
CA VAL A 172 -5.54 5.34 -15.49
C VAL A 172 -4.64 6.34 -16.17
N SER A 173 -3.38 6.36 -15.78
CA SER A 173 -2.35 7.23 -16.34
C SER A 173 -1.14 6.42 -16.82
N GLY A 174 -0.40 7.01 -17.75
CA GLY A 174 0.82 6.43 -18.27
C GLY A 174 0.65 5.73 -19.61
N ASN A 175 1.75 5.71 -20.32
CA ASN A 175 1.88 5.05 -21.62
C ASN A 175 3.35 4.72 -21.88
N TRP A 176 3.64 3.65 -22.64
CA TRP A 176 5.00 3.19 -22.93
C TRP A 176 5.92 4.29 -23.48
N TYR A 177 5.41 5.09 -24.41
CA TYR A 177 6.19 6.16 -25.03
C TYR A 177 6.16 7.48 -24.25
N ALA A 178 5.33 7.58 -23.21
CA ALA A 178 5.12 8.80 -22.44
C ALA A 178 4.75 10.04 -23.31
N ASP A 179 4.09 9.81 -24.43
CA ASP A 179 3.72 10.82 -25.41
C ASP A 179 2.26 11.26 -25.32
N ASP A 180 1.47 10.63 -24.46
CA ASP A 180 0.07 10.92 -24.25
C ASP A 180 -0.15 11.72 -22.95
N PRO A 181 -0.45 13.03 -23.04
CA PRO A 181 -0.72 13.87 -21.87
C PRO A 181 -2.18 13.75 -21.40
N THR A 182 -2.77 12.57 -21.50
CA THR A 182 -4.12 12.30 -21.00
C THR A 182 -4.14 11.17 -19.97
N MET A 183 -5.15 11.22 -19.14
CA MET A 183 -5.51 10.20 -18.18
C MET A 183 -6.91 9.68 -18.57
N ASP A 184 -7.13 8.38 -18.46
CA ASP A 184 -8.47 7.80 -18.58
C ASP A 184 -9.17 7.85 -17.23
N PHE A 185 -10.40 8.32 -17.22
CA PHE A 185 -11.29 8.38 -16.07
C PHE A 185 -12.49 7.47 -16.29
N TYR A 186 -12.67 6.47 -15.44
CA TYR A 186 -13.83 5.57 -15.41
C TYR A 186 -14.84 6.05 -14.38
N ASP A 187 -16.06 6.33 -14.83
CA ASP A 187 -17.15 6.87 -14.00
C ASP A 187 -18.07 5.79 -13.39
N GLY A 188 -17.72 4.52 -13.56
CA GLY A 188 -18.54 3.37 -13.18
C GLY A 188 -19.26 2.72 -14.37
N ALA A 189 -19.30 3.36 -15.55
CA ALA A 189 -19.94 2.86 -16.76
C ALA A 189 -19.01 2.88 -17.98
N SER A 190 -18.28 3.97 -18.18
CA SER A 190 -17.41 4.18 -19.35
C SER A 190 -16.18 4.98 -18.99
N PHE A 191 -15.16 4.90 -19.86
CA PHE A 191 -13.97 5.75 -19.78
C PHE A 191 -14.17 7.07 -20.51
N LYS A 192 -13.59 8.14 -19.96
CA LYS A 192 -13.49 9.49 -20.53
C LYS A 192 -12.06 9.95 -20.41
N ALA A 193 -11.55 10.67 -21.40
CA ALA A 193 -10.24 11.29 -21.30
C ALA A 193 -10.31 12.56 -20.45
N VAL A 194 -9.32 12.73 -19.56
CA VAL A 194 -9.07 13.97 -18.83
C VAL A 194 -7.66 14.43 -19.08
N ALA A 195 -7.43 15.75 -19.06
CA ALA A 195 -6.12 16.32 -19.35
C ALA A 195 -5.12 16.05 -18.24
N GLN A 196 -3.88 15.82 -18.63
CA GLN A 196 -2.68 15.80 -17.81
C GLN A 196 -1.71 16.84 -18.34
N THR A 197 -0.73 17.29 -17.57
CA THR A 197 0.28 18.24 -18.06
C THR A 197 1.33 17.55 -18.92
N ASP A 198 1.75 16.35 -18.51
CA ASP A 198 2.80 15.58 -19.20
C ASP A 198 2.39 14.12 -19.42
N GLY A 199 2.90 13.52 -20.49
CA GLY A 199 2.88 12.07 -20.67
C GLY A 199 3.81 11.37 -19.70
N ARG A 200 3.45 10.16 -19.26
CA ARG A 200 4.16 9.41 -18.22
C ARG A 200 4.31 7.94 -18.58
N THR A 201 5.34 7.27 -18.05
CA THR A 201 5.49 5.82 -18.12
C THR A 201 5.49 5.25 -16.70
N SER A 202 4.68 4.23 -16.45
CA SER A 202 4.54 3.57 -15.13
C SER A 202 4.51 4.59 -13.97
N PRO A 203 3.58 5.56 -13.98
CA PRO A 203 3.60 6.65 -13.02
C PRO A 203 3.21 6.17 -11.62
N TYR A 204 3.78 6.80 -10.61
CA TYR A 204 3.19 6.77 -9.28
C TYR A 204 1.82 7.47 -9.34
N MET A 205 0.77 6.76 -8.92
CA MET A 205 -0.59 7.28 -8.85
C MET A 205 -1.01 7.42 -7.40
N MET A 206 -1.52 8.58 -7.01
CA MET A 206 -1.89 8.89 -5.63
C MET A 206 -3.14 9.76 -5.60
N TYR A 207 -3.78 9.87 -4.44
CA TYR A 207 -4.87 10.80 -4.21
C TYR A 207 -4.79 11.39 -2.79
N ASP A 208 -5.34 12.58 -2.61
CA ASP A 208 -5.50 13.24 -1.31
C ASP A 208 -6.93 13.09 -0.77
N ALA A 209 -7.18 13.59 0.43
CA ALA A 209 -8.50 13.53 1.07
C ALA A 209 -9.59 14.30 0.31
N ASP A 210 -9.20 15.30 -0.48
CA ASP A 210 -10.11 16.07 -1.34
C ASP A 210 -10.43 15.35 -2.66
N GLY A 211 -9.81 14.19 -2.91
CA GLY A 211 -9.98 13.41 -4.12
C GLY A 211 -9.19 13.94 -5.33
N ASN A 212 -8.22 14.84 -5.13
CA ASN A 212 -7.31 15.21 -6.20
C ASN A 212 -6.38 14.05 -6.53
N ILE A 213 -6.09 13.90 -7.81
CA ILE A 213 -5.29 12.80 -8.36
C ILE A 213 -3.90 13.32 -8.68
N TYR A 214 -2.89 12.57 -8.29
CA TYR A 214 -1.50 12.89 -8.55
C TYR A 214 -0.86 11.79 -9.39
N ALA A 215 -0.07 12.20 -10.39
CA ALA A 215 0.69 11.29 -11.25
C ALA A 215 2.09 11.84 -11.46
N PHE A 216 3.12 11.01 -11.27
CA PHE A 216 4.51 11.38 -11.56
C PHE A 216 5.36 10.14 -11.82
N SER A 217 6.39 10.30 -12.63
CA SER A 217 7.39 9.27 -12.91
C SER A 217 8.78 9.82 -12.62
N SER A 218 9.67 8.97 -12.16
CA SER A 218 11.05 9.39 -11.92
C SER A 218 11.88 9.45 -13.21
N LEU A 219 11.71 8.46 -14.08
CA LEU A 219 12.43 8.31 -15.34
C LEU A 219 11.50 7.74 -16.42
N ASN A 220 11.75 8.07 -17.70
CA ASN A 220 11.14 7.35 -18.80
C ASN A 220 11.91 6.04 -19.11
N GLU A 221 11.40 5.25 -20.05
CA GLU A 221 12.02 4.00 -20.51
C GLU A 221 13.46 4.15 -20.99
N ARG A 222 13.84 5.35 -21.48
CA ARG A 222 15.19 5.69 -21.95
C ARG A 222 16.11 6.16 -20.83
N GLY A 223 15.65 6.13 -19.57
CA GLY A 223 16.41 6.62 -18.42
C GLY A 223 16.51 8.13 -18.34
N GLN A 224 15.68 8.88 -19.10
CA GLN A 224 15.65 10.33 -19.03
C GLN A 224 14.72 10.78 -17.90
N SER A 225 15.13 11.80 -17.16
CA SER A 225 14.33 12.39 -16.09
C SER A 225 13.09 13.10 -16.65
N PHE A 226 11.97 12.89 -15.99
CA PHE A 226 10.74 13.60 -16.28
C PHE A 226 10.58 14.82 -15.38
N GLY A 227 10.26 15.96 -16.00
CA GLY A 227 9.68 17.12 -15.37
C GLY A 227 10.32 17.51 -14.03
N TYR A 228 11.51 18.11 -14.08
CA TYR A 228 12.08 18.77 -12.91
C TYR A 228 11.88 20.27 -13.04
N TYR A 229 11.56 20.88 -11.91
CA TYR A 229 11.45 22.31 -11.77
C TYR A 229 12.68 22.83 -11.02
N THR A 230 13.33 23.84 -11.56
CA THR A 230 14.49 24.48 -10.94
C THR A 230 14.13 25.89 -10.53
N ASP A 231 14.29 26.21 -9.27
CA ASP A 231 14.14 27.54 -8.69
C ASP A 231 15.34 27.88 -7.79
N ASP A 232 15.20 28.93 -6.99
CA ASP A 232 16.26 29.39 -6.07
C ASP A 232 16.58 28.35 -4.97
N ASP A 233 15.67 27.40 -4.71
CA ASP A 233 15.83 26.32 -3.72
C ASP A 233 16.41 25.04 -4.34
N GLY A 234 16.56 24.99 -5.67
CA GLY A 234 17.14 23.89 -6.43
C GLY A 234 16.12 23.07 -7.23
N GLU A 235 16.64 22.02 -7.88
CA GLU A 235 15.85 21.15 -8.75
C GLU A 235 14.88 20.28 -7.95
N GLN A 236 13.63 20.16 -8.41
CA GLN A 236 12.59 19.36 -7.78
C GLN A 236 11.75 18.60 -8.81
N LEU A 237 11.39 17.35 -8.51
CA LEU A 237 10.54 16.52 -9.36
C LEU A 237 9.11 17.08 -9.44
N LEU A 238 8.60 17.25 -10.64
CA LEU A 238 7.22 17.66 -10.87
C LEU A 238 6.26 16.47 -10.91
N ALA A 239 5.17 16.60 -10.19
CA ALA A 239 3.99 15.74 -10.27
C ALA A 239 2.82 16.53 -10.86
N ASP A 240 2.02 15.87 -11.69
CA ASP A 240 0.72 16.39 -12.11
C ASP A 240 -0.28 16.24 -10.97
N ARG A 241 -1.02 17.29 -10.65
CA ARG A 241 -2.18 17.27 -9.78
C ARG A 241 -3.41 17.60 -10.60
N TYR A 242 -4.30 16.66 -10.76
CA TYR A 242 -5.62 16.84 -11.39
C TYR A 242 -6.69 16.95 -10.31
N SER A 243 -7.54 17.97 -10.39
CA SER A 243 -8.69 18.17 -9.51
C SER A 243 -9.99 17.75 -10.23
N PRO A 244 -10.61 16.62 -9.88
CA PRO A 244 -11.89 16.22 -10.47
C PRO A 244 -13.02 17.22 -10.21
N ALA A 245 -12.95 17.96 -9.09
CA ALA A 245 -13.97 18.94 -8.72
C ALA A 245 -13.99 20.17 -9.65
N THR A 246 -12.83 20.58 -10.18
CA THR A 246 -12.70 21.76 -11.04
C THR A 246 -12.32 21.43 -12.48
N GLY A 247 -11.84 20.23 -12.75
CA GLY A 247 -11.24 19.83 -14.03
C GLY A 247 -9.87 20.44 -14.30
N GLU A 248 -9.26 21.10 -13.31
CA GLU A 248 -7.97 21.77 -13.46
C GLU A 248 -6.80 20.81 -13.20
N THR A 249 -5.74 20.99 -13.98
CA THR A 249 -4.45 20.35 -13.76
C THR A 249 -3.41 21.39 -13.35
N ARG A 250 -2.59 21.06 -12.34
CA ARG A 250 -1.51 21.90 -11.81
C ARG A 250 -0.30 21.03 -11.51
N TYR A 251 0.86 21.68 -11.35
CA TYR A 251 2.06 21.01 -10.87
C TYR A 251 2.20 21.06 -9.35
N LEU A 252 2.70 19.93 -8.82
CA LEU A 252 3.22 19.80 -7.47
C LEU A 252 4.72 19.52 -7.56
N ALA A 253 5.56 20.24 -6.81
CA ALA A 253 6.98 19.97 -6.74
C ALA A 253 7.30 19.10 -5.53
N LEU A 254 7.86 17.91 -5.77
CA LEU A 254 8.33 16.98 -4.76
C LEU A 254 9.84 17.19 -4.54
N PRO A 255 10.34 17.11 -3.29
CA PRO A 255 11.75 17.38 -2.99
C PRO A 255 12.67 16.20 -3.36
N PHE A 256 12.46 15.63 -4.55
CA PHE A 256 13.34 14.66 -5.19
C PHE A 256 14.07 15.34 -6.35
N THR A 257 15.33 15.03 -6.52
CA THR A 257 16.18 15.60 -7.57
C THR A 257 16.61 14.51 -8.55
N SER A 258 17.25 14.90 -9.65
CA SER A 258 17.87 13.95 -10.58
C SER A 258 18.92 13.04 -9.91
N GLU A 259 19.60 13.54 -8.88
CA GLU A 259 20.60 12.76 -8.12
C GLU A 259 19.97 11.86 -7.06
N ASN A 260 18.84 12.27 -6.47
CA ASN A 260 18.09 11.50 -5.48
C ASN A 260 16.71 11.12 -6.05
N SER A 261 16.70 10.54 -7.23
CA SER A 261 15.47 10.21 -7.95
C SER A 261 14.71 9.06 -7.29
N LEU A 262 13.40 9.08 -7.40
CA LEU A 262 12.57 7.94 -7.05
C LEU A 262 12.96 6.73 -7.89
N MET A 263 12.86 5.56 -7.29
CA MET A 263 13.05 4.32 -8.04
C MET A 263 11.85 4.11 -8.96
N PRO A 264 12.07 3.79 -10.26
CA PRO A 264 10.98 3.56 -11.18
C PRO A 264 10.13 2.37 -10.72
N LEU A 265 8.82 2.48 -10.86
CA LEU A 265 7.91 1.36 -10.63
C LEU A 265 8.05 0.34 -11.77
N SER A 266 8.03 -0.93 -11.45
CA SER A 266 7.80 -1.97 -12.44
C SER A 266 6.31 -2.05 -12.80
N ASP A 267 6.00 -2.53 -13.98
CA ASP A 267 4.65 -2.58 -14.55
C ASP A 267 3.66 -3.49 -13.80
N ASP A 268 4.14 -4.32 -12.89
CA ASP A 268 3.33 -5.17 -12.01
C ASP A 268 3.07 -4.57 -10.61
N VAL A 269 3.66 -3.43 -10.28
CA VAL A 269 3.38 -2.69 -9.02
C VAL A 269 2.11 -1.86 -9.19
N ARG A 270 1.22 -1.93 -8.22
CA ARG A 270 -0.05 -1.19 -8.22
C ARG A 270 -0.03 -0.05 -7.19
N PRO A 271 -0.83 1.01 -7.38
CA PRO A 271 -0.95 2.08 -6.39
C PRO A 271 -1.34 1.60 -4.98
N SER A 272 -2.14 0.52 -4.89
CA SER A 272 -2.49 -0.10 -3.61
C SER A 272 -1.30 -0.73 -2.88
N ASP A 273 -0.24 -1.06 -3.60
CA ASP A 273 0.91 -1.77 -3.05
C ASP A 273 1.80 -0.85 -2.19
N TYR A 274 1.84 0.44 -2.47
CA TYR A 274 2.62 1.43 -1.71
C TYR A 274 1.77 2.44 -0.94
N HIS A 275 0.45 2.25 -0.91
CA HIS A 275 -0.48 3.06 -0.13
C HIS A 275 -0.60 2.55 1.30
N VAL A 276 -0.59 3.47 2.27
CA VAL A 276 -0.82 3.20 3.68
C VAL A 276 -1.74 4.24 4.29
N VAL A 277 -2.46 3.88 5.34
CA VAL A 277 -3.16 4.85 6.17
C VAL A 277 -2.32 5.07 7.44
N TYR A 278 -1.79 6.27 7.60
CA TYR A 278 -0.99 6.65 8.74
C TYR A 278 -1.59 7.87 9.45
N SER A 279 -1.83 7.76 10.74
CA SER A 279 -2.47 8.82 11.54
C SER A 279 -3.78 9.37 10.95
N GLY A 280 -4.54 8.52 10.26
CA GLY A 280 -5.82 8.87 9.61
C GLY A 280 -5.70 9.52 8.23
N TYR A 281 -4.49 9.71 7.72
CA TYR A 281 -4.23 10.27 6.39
C TYR A 281 -3.85 9.19 5.38
N ASN A 282 -4.20 9.43 4.11
CA ASN A 282 -3.67 8.64 3.00
C ASN A 282 -2.20 9.02 2.81
N CYS A 283 -1.33 8.04 2.95
CA CYS A 283 0.11 8.20 2.79
C CYS A 283 0.65 7.19 1.80
N TYR A 284 1.80 7.50 1.22
CA TYR A 284 2.42 6.67 0.20
C TYR A 284 3.90 6.44 0.51
N LEU A 285 4.32 5.18 0.44
CA LEU A 285 5.70 4.80 0.71
C LEU A 285 6.51 4.82 -0.58
N LEU A 286 7.58 5.59 -0.58
CA LEU A 286 8.38 5.88 -1.76
C LEU A 286 9.84 5.48 -1.50
N LEU A 287 10.42 4.70 -2.41
CA LEU A 287 11.82 4.35 -2.39
C LEU A 287 12.59 5.24 -3.37
N SER A 288 13.60 5.94 -2.89
CA SER A 288 14.47 6.75 -3.74
C SER A 288 15.90 6.21 -3.76
N ARG A 289 16.61 6.46 -4.86
CA ARG A 289 18.05 6.33 -4.94
C ARG A 289 18.71 7.48 -4.19
N ALA A 290 19.90 7.25 -3.68
CA ALA A 290 20.75 8.25 -3.09
C ALA A 290 22.21 7.89 -3.39
N ALA A 291 23.12 8.85 -3.28
CA ALA A 291 24.54 8.64 -3.57
C ALA A 291 25.17 7.50 -2.74
N ASP A 292 24.65 7.29 -1.53
CA ASP A 292 25.09 6.27 -0.57
C ASP A 292 24.12 5.06 -0.47
N GLY A 293 23.19 4.88 -1.44
CA GLY A 293 22.25 3.75 -1.48
C GLY A 293 20.82 4.13 -1.75
N CYS A 294 19.88 3.59 -0.96
CA CYS A 294 18.44 3.84 -1.08
C CYS A 294 17.89 4.45 0.20
N ARG A 295 16.82 5.24 0.06
CA ARG A 295 16.10 5.84 1.18
C ARG A 295 14.60 5.63 1.03
N LEU A 296 13.95 5.34 2.15
CA LEU A 296 12.50 5.21 2.23
C LEU A 296 11.89 6.50 2.76
N TYR A 297 10.80 6.90 2.14
CA TYR A 297 10.01 8.07 2.51
C TYR A 297 8.53 7.70 2.63
N MET A 298 7.81 8.48 3.40
CA MET A 298 6.36 8.50 3.45
C MET A 298 5.87 9.88 3.00
N LEU A 299 5.10 9.91 1.93
CA LEU A 299 4.47 11.12 1.40
C LEU A 299 3.05 11.24 1.93
N ASN A 300 2.74 12.36 2.56
CA ASN A 300 1.40 12.74 2.98
C ASN A 300 0.97 13.97 2.16
N LEU A 301 0.07 13.76 1.23
CA LEU A 301 -0.41 14.82 0.33
C LEU A 301 -1.37 15.80 1.02
N ASP A 302 -2.13 15.34 2.01
CA ASP A 302 -3.06 16.20 2.76
C ASP A 302 -2.31 17.25 3.61
N GLN A 303 -1.12 16.91 4.07
CA GLN A 303 -0.26 17.78 4.87
C GLN A 303 0.89 18.41 4.07
N MET A 304 0.97 18.14 2.77
CA MET A 304 2.09 18.54 1.89
C MET A 304 3.44 18.26 2.54
N GLY A 305 3.60 17.04 3.06
CA GLY A 305 4.79 16.62 3.81
C GLY A 305 5.39 15.34 3.26
N LEU A 306 6.71 15.31 3.10
CA LEU A 306 7.50 14.14 2.81
C LEU A 306 8.34 13.81 4.04
N TYR A 307 8.18 12.62 4.60
CA TYR A 307 8.81 12.19 5.84
C TYR A 307 9.81 11.09 5.55
N ARG A 308 11.08 11.29 5.94
CA ARG A 308 12.12 10.27 5.79
C ARG A 308 12.10 9.32 6.99
N PHE A 309 12.22 8.00 6.73
CA PHE A 309 12.52 7.00 7.74
C PHE A 309 14.02 7.04 8.08
N GLN A 310 14.39 7.72 9.15
CA GLN A 310 15.79 7.98 9.48
C GLN A 310 16.54 6.75 10.02
N ASN A 311 15.83 5.88 10.74
CA ASN A 311 16.42 4.70 11.38
C ASN A 311 16.45 3.46 10.48
N VAL A 312 15.87 3.54 9.29
CA VAL A 312 15.87 2.42 8.34
C VAL A 312 17.09 2.53 7.43
N VAL A 313 18.04 1.64 7.64
CA VAL A 313 19.25 1.54 6.82
C VAL A 313 19.04 0.47 5.76
N ILE A 314 18.90 0.88 4.50
CA ILE A 314 18.74 -0.03 3.37
C ILE A 314 20.15 -0.38 2.87
N PRO A 315 20.62 -1.64 3.04
CA PRO A 315 21.99 -2.00 2.69
C PRO A 315 22.21 -1.97 1.17
N THR A 316 23.39 -1.58 0.75
CA THR A 316 23.82 -1.56 -0.66
C THR A 316 24.51 -2.83 -1.09
N ALA A 317 25.02 -3.59 -0.13
CA ALA A 317 25.72 -4.85 -0.37
C ALA A 317 25.30 -5.90 0.67
N ASP A 318 25.39 -7.16 0.28
CA ASP A 318 25.21 -8.30 1.18
C ASP A 318 26.48 -8.60 1.99
N ASP A 319 26.42 -9.62 2.84
CA ASP A 319 27.53 -10.02 3.71
C ASP A 319 28.74 -10.59 2.93
N GLU A 320 28.55 -10.93 1.65
CA GLU A 320 29.64 -11.34 0.74
C GLU A 320 30.20 -10.15 -0.08
N GLY A 321 29.71 -8.92 0.17
CA GLY A 321 30.11 -7.71 -0.55
C GLY A 321 29.50 -7.58 -1.95
N ARG A 322 28.50 -8.39 -2.32
CA ARG A 322 27.82 -8.29 -3.61
C ARG A 322 26.76 -7.20 -3.53
N THR A 323 26.67 -6.39 -4.58
CA THR A 323 25.69 -5.33 -4.66
C THR A 323 24.27 -5.88 -4.56
N ILE A 324 23.45 -5.29 -3.69
CA ILE A 324 22.01 -5.56 -3.62
C ILE A 324 21.30 -4.60 -4.56
N THR A 325 20.60 -5.15 -5.53
CA THR A 325 19.65 -4.39 -6.36
C THR A 325 18.30 -4.42 -5.67
N TRP A 326 17.81 -3.25 -5.27
CA TRP A 326 16.48 -3.12 -4.70
C TRP A 326 15.46 -2.90 -5.80
N ARG A 327 14.28 -3.53 -5.65
CA ARG A 327 13.15 -3.33 -6.55
C ARG A 327 12.55 -1.96 -6.33
N GLY A 328 12.17 -1.28 -7.40
CA GLY A 328 11.32 -0.10 -7.31
C GLY A 328 9.90 -0.48 -6.87
N GLY A 329 9.34 0.32 -6.00
CA GLY A 329 8.05 0.05 -5.38
C GLY A 329 8.16 -0.67 -4.03
N VAL A 330 7.15 -0.46 -3.22
CA VAL A 330 7.04 -0.99 -1.85
C VAL A 330 5.73 -1.74 -1.76
N LEU A 331 5.74 -2.93 -1.17
CA LEU A 331 4.51 -3.67 -0.87
C LEU A 331 4.06 -3.36 0.55
N THR A 332 2.75 -3.31 0.78
CA THR A 332 2.20 -2.99 2.10
C THR A 332 1.24 -4.05 2.60
N ASN A 333 1.30 -4.30 3.91
CA ASN A 333 0.35 -5.10 4.65
C ASN A 333 -0.32 -4.22 5.69
N SER A 334 -1.51 -3.72 5.39
CA SER A 334 -2.25 -2.81 6.26
C SER A 334 -2.68 -3.46 7.58
N VAL A 335 -2.79 -4.77 7.62
CA VAL A 335 -3.18 -5.53 8.82
C VAL A 335 -2.06 -5.51 9.85
N ARG A 336 -0.81 -5.74 9.40
CA ARG A 336 0.38 -5.70 10.24
C ARG A 336 0.95 -4.29 10.41
N GLN A 337 0.46 -3.31 9.64
CA GLN A 337 1.07 -1.99 9.51
C GLN A 337 2.52 -2.08 9.04
N GLU A 338 2.80 -3.03 8.16
CA GLU A 338 4.13 -3.30 7.64
C GLU A 338 4.26 -2.94 6.18
N ALA A 339 5.46 -2.55 5.82
CA ALA A 339 5.92 -2.35 4.45
C ALA A 339 7.06 -3.31 4.15
N TYR A 340 7.12 -3.79 2.91
CA TYR A 340 8.10 -4.75 2.45
C TYR A 340 8.89 -4.18 1.28
N LEU A 341 10.21 -4.11 1.46
CA LEU A 341 11.16 -3.77 0.40
C LEU A 341 11.88 -5.04 -0.03
N ILE A 342 11.94 -5.27 -1.33
CA ILE A 342 12.50 -6.48 -1.92
C ILE A 342 13.76 -6.12 -2.68
N GLY A 343 14.84 -6.81 -2.37
CA GLY A 343 16.12 -6.67 -3.06
C GLY A 343 16.74 -8.04 -3.36
N ALA A 344 17.66 -8.06 -4.30
CA ALA A 344 18.38 -9.28 -4.63
C ALA A 344 19.84 -9.00 -4.93
N SER A 345 20.71 -9.96 -4.61
CA SER A 345 22.13 -9.95 -4.93
C SER A 345 22.57 -11.22 -5.62
N GLY A 346 23.71 -11.17 -6.27
CA GLY A 346 24.28 -12.30 -7.02
C GLY A 346 23.67 -12.49 -8.42
N PRO A 347 24.22 -13.43 -9.20
CA PRO A 347 23.75 -13.70 -10.56
C PRO A 347 22.36 -14.38 -10.52
N ALA A 348 21.57 -14.19 -11.57
CA ALA A 348 20.23 -14.78 -11.68
C ALA A 348 20.18 -16.30 -11.49
N ALA A 349 21.23 -17.02 -11.94
CA ALA A 349 21.34 -18.46 -11.75
C ALA A 349 21.57 -18.90 -10.27
N ARG A 350 21.96 -17.96 -9.39
CA ARG A 350 22.20 -18.22 -7.96
C ARG A 350 21.95 -16.96 -7.14
N GLN A 351 20.72 -16.55 -7.10
CA GLN A 351 20.31 -15.29 -6.46
C GLN A 351 20.08 -15.46 -4.95
N THR A 352 20.45 -14.43 -4.21
CA THR A 352 20.07 -14.22 -2.81
C THR A 352 19.02 -13.14 -2.76
N LEU A 353 17.91 -13.43 -2.12
CA LEU A 353 16.81 -12.47 -1.89
C LEU A 353 17.00 -11.79 -0.54
N HIS A 354 16.74 -10.50 -0.50
CA HIS A 354 16.74 -9.65 0.68
C HIS A 354 15.37 -9.03 0.84
N LEU A 355 14.80 -9.14 2.03
CA LEU A 355 13.51 -8.56 2.38
C LEU A 355 13.67 -7.67 3.61
N ILE A 356 13.30 -6.40 3.50
CA ILE A 356 13.10 -5.55 4.67
C ILE A 356 11.61 -5.57 5.01
N SER A 357 11.28 -6.02 6.22
CA SER A 357 9.98 -5.81 6.86
C SER A 357 10.10 -4.59 7.76
N LEU A 358 9.29 -3.58 7.54
CA LEU A 358 9.27 -2.33 8.31
C LEU A 358 7.86 -2.09 8.84
N ASN A 359 7.72 -1.92 10.13
CA ASN A 359 6.50 -1.36 10.70
C ASN A 359 6.52 0.16 10.53
N TYR A 360 5.65 0.70 9.66
CA TYR A 360 5.65 2.12 9.30
C TYR A 360 5.04 3.03 10.39
N ASP A 361 4.47 2.46 11.45
CA ASP A 361 4.00 3.20 12.62
C ASP A 361 5.09 3.31 13.71
N THR A 362 5.83 2.23 13.99
CA THR A 362 6.85 2.19 15.06
C THR A 362 8.28 2.41 14.58
N ASP A 363 8.55 2.37 13.28
CA ASP A 363 9.88 2.40 12.65
C ASP A 363 10.78 1.20 13.01
N GLU A 364 10.22 0.14 13.58
CA GLU A 364 10.91 -1.13 13.79
C GLU A 364 11.07 -1.86 12.45
N TRP A 365 12.23 -2.49 12.23
CA TRP A 365 12.47 -3.17 10.98
C TRP A 365 13.37 -4.40 11.12
N THR A 366 13.21 -5.34 10.20
CA THR A 366 13.99 -6.57 10.09
C THR A 366 14.48 -6.75 8.67
N LEU A 367 15.75 -7.10 8.50
CA LEU A 367 16.31 -7.54 7.24
C LEU A 367 16.42 -9.07 7.25
N ALA A 368 15.65 -9.72 6.40
CA ALA A 368 15.67 -11.17 6.24
C ALA A 368 16.26 -11.57 4.89
N THR A 369 16.95 -12.69 4.85
CA THR A 369 17.61 -13.20 3.63
C THR A 369 17.27 -14.65 3.35
N ALA A 370 17.16 -14.99 2.06
CA ALA A 370 17.06 -16.36 1.58
C ALA A 370 17.92 -16.55 0.34
N THR A 371 18.51 -17.73 0.18
CA THR A 371 19.47 -18.03 -0.90
C THR A 371 19.01 -19.17 -1.78
N GLY A 372 19.65 -19.33 -2.95
CA GLY A 372 19.50 -20.51 -3.77
C GLY A 372 18.47 -20.42 -4.89
N PHE A 373 18.01 -19.23 -5.22
CA PHE A 373 17.06 -19.04 -6.33
C PHE A 373 17.78 -19.06 -7.68
N SER A 374 17.16 -19.73 -8.64
CA SER A 374 17.77 -20.02 -9.96
C SER A 374 17.34 -19.05 -11.07
N HIS A 375 16.65 -17.96 -10.72
CA HIS A 375 16.21 -16.92 -11.67
C HIS A 375 16.07 -15.58 -10.96
N ASN A 376 15.90 -14.52 -11.76
CA ASN A 376 15.74 -13.17 -11.25
C ASN A 376 14.35 -12.96 -10.63
N LEU A 377 14.27 -12.96 -9.30
CA LEU A 377 13.03 -12.74 -8.57
C LEU A 377 12.55 -11.29 -8.63
N LEU A 378 13.42 -10.32 -8.97
CA LEU A 378 12.99 -8.93 -9.14
C LEU A 378 12.16 -8.71 -10.41
N SER A 379 12.24 -9.61 -11.40
CA SER A 379 11.40 -9.59 -12.60
C SER A 379 10.08 -10.38 -12.46
N ALA A 380 9.86 -10.99 -11.29
CA ALA A 380 8.62 -11.68 -10.95
C ALA A 380 7.56 -10.70 -10.45
N SER A 381 6.29 -11.09 -10.55
CA SER A 381 5.19 -10.35 -9.93
C SER A 381 5.08 -10.70 -8.45
N TRP A 382 4.94 -9.66 -7.62
CA TRP A 382 4.85 -9.79 -6.18
C TRP A 382 3.51 -9.26 -5.68
N THR A 383 2.88 -9.98 -4.76
CA THR A 383 1.64 -9.53 -4.11
C THR A 383 1.55 -10.04 -2.68
N VAL A 384 0.89 -9.27 -1.83
CA VAL A 384 0.58 -9.66 -0.44
C VAL A 384 -0.71 -10.49 -0.46
N LEU A 385 -0.64 -11.70 0.08
CA LEU A 385 -1.80 -12.58 0.22
C LEU A 385 -2.65 -12.19 1.43
N SER A 386 -3.86 -12.69 1.50
CA SER A 386 -4.78 -12.45 2.61
C SER A 386 -4.27 -12.96 3.96
N ASP A 387 -3.41 -13.97 3.96
CA ASP A 387 -2.76 -14.53 5.15
C ASP A 387 -1.47 -13.79 5.55
N GLY A 388 -1.09 -12.75 4.80
CA GLY A 388 0.09 -11.93 5.05
C GLY A 388 1.38 -12.45 4.45
N ARG A 389 1.38 -13.61 3.80
CA ARG A 389 2.52 -14.08 3.01
C ARG A 389 2.69 -13.24 1.75
N LEU A 390 3.89 -13.25 1.20
CA LEU A 390 4.20 -12.65 -0.08
C LEU A 390 4.25 -13.75 -1.15
N ALA A 391 3.41 -13.66 -2.15
CA ALA A 391 3.52 -14.49 -3.33
C ALA A 391 4.43 -13.82 -4.37
N CYS A 392 5.42 -14.58 -4.83
CA CYS A 392 6.31 -14.24 -5.93
C CYS A 392 6.02 -15.19 -7.07
N THR A 393 5.54 -14.70 -8.19
CA THR A 393 5.08 -15.52 -9.30
C THR A 393 5.84 -15.22 -10.57
N GLY A 394 6.25 -16.26 -11.31
CA GLY A 394 6.92 -16.12 -12.60
C GLY A 394 8.32 -15.53 -12.50
N GLY A 395 8.62 -14.61 -13.39
CA GLY A 395 9.93 -13.98 -13.52
C GLY A 395 10.71 -14.48 -14.74
N SER A 396 11.98 -14.07 -14.83
CA SER A 396 12.84 -14.32 -15.98
C SER A 396 14.25 -14.68 -15.57
N VAL A 397 14.92 -15.52 -16.32
CA VAL A 397 16.36 -15.81 -16.14
C VAL A 397 17.24 -14.84 -16.92
N ASN A 398 16.84 -14.55 -18.14
CA ASN A 398 17.62 -13.74 -19.09
C ASN A 398 16.80 -12.53 -19.54
N ASP A 399 16.94 -11.41 -18.86
CA ASP A 399 16.46 -10.08 -19.25
C ASP A 399 15.21 -10.08 -20.15
N ASN A 400 14.09 -10.59 -19.62
CA ASN A 400 12.79 -10.63 -20.29
C ASN A 400 12.63 -11.62 -21.47
N THR A 401 13.54 -12.55 -21.70
CA THR A 401 13.44 -13.51 -22.83
C THR A 401 13.03 -14.91 -22.41
N ASP A 402 13.20 -15.28 -21.15
CA ASP A 402 13.00 -16.65 -20.65
C ASP A 402 12.12 -16.64 -19.40
N ALA A 403 10.81 -16.78 -19.61
CA ALA A 403 9.81 -16.76 -18.56
C ALA A 403 9.83 -18.03 -17.70
N ARG A 404 9.47 -17.89 -16.42
CA ARG A 404 9.37 -18.99 -15.46
C ARG A 404 7.94 -19.21 -14.97
N PRO A 405 7.53 -20.46 -14.72
CA PRO A 405 6.24 -20.77 -14.10
C PRO A 405 6.31 -20.81 -12.58
N THR A 406 7.48 -20.59 -11.99
CA THR A 406 7.78 -20.85 -10.58
C THR A 406 6.99 -19.93 -9.66
N VAL A 407 6.57 -20.47 -8.53
CA VAL A 407 5.85 -19.73 -7.48
C VAL A 407 6.50 -19.97 -6.15
N TYR A 408 6.85 -18.89 -5.47
CA TYR A 408 7.34 -18.92 -4.09
C TYR A 408 6.39 -18.17 -3.17
N LEU A 409 6.15 -18.74 -2.01
CA LEU A 409 5.39 -18.11 -0.93
C LEU A 409 6.36 -17.80 0.21
N PHE A 410 6.61 -16.54 0.44
CA PHE A 410 7.50 -16.07 1.50
C PHE A 410 6.69 -15.70 2.74
N THR A 411 7.21 -16.05 3.91
CA THR A 411 6.68 -15.60 5.20
C THR A 411 7.57 -14.46 5.72
N PRO A 412 7.15 -13.20 5.57
CA PRO A 412 7.92 -12.07 6.09
C PRO A 412 8.06 -12.17 7.60
N PRO A 413 9.24 -11.94 8.17
CA PRO A 413 9.36 -11.80 9.61
C PRO A 413 8.60 -10.58 10.09
N VAL A 414 8.14 -10.60 11.34
CA VAL A 414 7.56 -9.42 11.97
C VAL A 414 8.65 -8.36 12.13
N ALA A 415 8.34 -7.13 11.79
CA ALA A 415 9.27 -6.02 11.90
C ALA A 415 9.81 -5.86 13.34
N GLY A 416 11.13 -5.76 13.48
CA GLY A 416 11.81 -5.70 14.76
C GLY A 416 12.09 -7.06 15.44
N GLN A 417 11.72 -8.18 14.80
CA GLN A 417 11.95 -9.53 15.32
C GLN A 417 13.02 -10.28 14.50
N GLY A 418 13.84 -11.06 15.20
CA GLY A 418 14.86 -11.95 14.61
C GLY A 418 14.51 -13.43 14.70
N ASP A 419 15.44 -14.28 14.27
CA ASP A 419 15.25 -15.75 14.26
C ASP A 419 15.01 -16.38 15.63
N THR A 420 15.35 -15.67 16.70
CA THR A 420 15.13 -16.14 18.08
C THR A 420 13.66 -16.01 18.53
N GLU A 421 12.87 -15.22 17.81
CA GLU A 421 11.45 -15.10 18.10
C GLU A 421 10.69 -16.27 17.48
N PRO A 422 9.69 -16.81 18.19
CA PRO A 422 8.84 -17.86 17.64
C PRO A 422 8.11 -17.33 16.39
N ASP A 423 7.96 -18.20 15.39
CA ASP A 423 7.11 -17.91 14.24
C ASP A 423 5.73 -17.49 14.72
N PRO A 424 5.24 -16.30 14.37
CA PRO A 424 3.91 -15.87 14.79
C PRO A 424 2.78 -16.80 14.34
N GLY A 425 3.09 -17.82 13.50
CA GLY A 425 2.12 -18.76 12.96
C GLY A 425 1.21 -18.12 11.88
N PRO A 426 0.26 -18.87 11.35
CA PRO A 426 -0.66 -18.35 10.36
C PRO A 426 -1.54 -17.25 10.95
N LEU A 427 -1.75 -16.20 10.18
CA LEU A 427 -2.64 -15.10 10.57
C LEU A 427 -4.08 -15.59 10.61
N VAL A 428 -4.73 -15.40 11.76
CA VAL A 428 -6.16 -15.69 11.91
C VAL A 428 -6.95 -14.42 11.62
N ASP A 429 -7.68 -14.42 10.53
CA ASP A 429 -8.51 -13.29 10.13
C ASP A 429 -9.71 -13.09 11.06
N ARG A 430 -9.83 -11.91 11.61
CA ARG A 430 -11.02 -11.47 12.32
C ARG A 430 -11.58 -10.22 11.67
N ASN A 431 -12.88 -10.19 11.47
CA ASN A 431 -13.57 -9.02 10.93
C ASN A 431 -14.05 -8.13 12.06
N TYR A 432 -13.75 -6.86 11.98
CA TYR A 432 -14.13 -5.86 12.97
C TYR A 432 -14.90 -4.71 12.33
N LEU A 433 -15.85 -4.18 13.09
CA LEU A 433 -16.31 -2.82 12.93
C LEU A 433 -15.37 -1.91 13.72
N VAL A 434 -14.83 -0.88 13.09
CA VAL A 434 -13.90 0.09 13.70
C VAL A 434 -14.53 1.46 13.69
N VAL A 435 -14.55 2.11 14.85
CA VAL A 435 -14.92 3.51 15.01
C VAL A 435 -13.69 4.27 15.48
N GLU A 436 -13.24 5.24 14.71
CA GLU A 436 -12.15 6.15 15.05
C GLU A 436 -12.72 7.55 15.27
N THR A 437 -12.37 8.13 16.41
CA THR A 437 -12.74 9.50 16.73
C THR A 437 -11.66 10.48 16.28
N LYS A 438 -12.01 11.77 16.14
CA LYS A 438 -11.08 12.86 15.80
C LYS A 438 -9.91 12.99 16.78
N ASN A 439 -10.05 12.46 17.98
CA ASN A 439 -8.97 12.37 18.97
C ASN A 439 -8.12 11.10 18.80
N HIS A 440 -8.26 10.40 17.65
CA HIS A 440 -7.54 9.17 17.32
C HIS A 440 -7.76 8.01 18.32
N VAL A 441 -8.90 7.98 18.99
CA VAL A 441 -9.31 6.82 19.78
C VAL A 441 -9.99 5.82 18.85
N LEU A 442 -9.37 4.65 18.72
CA LEU A 442 -9.88 3.52 17.96
C LEU A 442 -10.69 2.61 18.89
N THR A 443 -11.94 2.35 18.53
CA THR A 443 -12.78 1.34 19.19
C THR A 443 -13.14 0.28 18.18
N THR A 444 -12.89 -0.99 18.51
CA THR A 444 -13.14 -2.13 17.63
C THR A 444 -14.23 -3.04 18.20
N TYR A 445 -15.13 -3.51 17.34
CA TYR A 445 -16.19 -4.44 17.67
C TYR A 445 -16.08 -5.65 16.76
N MET A 446 -15.95 -6.86 17.31
CA MET A 446 -15.90 -8.07 16.48
C MET A 446 -17.24 -8.27 15.75
N LEU A 447 -17.21 -8.50 14.44
CA LEU A 447 -18.44 -8.76 13.66
C LEU A 447 -19.12 -10.07 14.06
N ALA A 448 -18.36 -11.03 14.62
CA ALA A 448 -18.92 -12.26 15.19
C ALA A 448 -19.91 -11.99 16.35
N GLU A 449 -19.75 -10.86 17.04
CA GLU A 449 -20.64 -10.41 18.12
C GLU A 449 -21.89 -9.66 17.59
N ARG A 450 -22.03 -9.57 16.27
CA ARG A 450 -23.16 -8.93 15.57
C ARG A 450 -23.44 -7.50 16.04
N PRO A 451 -22.44 -6.58 16.02
CA PRO A 451 -22.66 -5.22 16.43
C PRO A 451 -23.71 -4.56 15.53
N GLN A 452 -24.72 -3.98 16.17
CA GLN A 452 -25.75 -3.19 15.49
C GLN A 452 -25.38 -1.72 15.55
N VAL A 453 -25.39 -1.08 14.41
CA VAL A 453 -25.10 0.35 14.27
C VAL A 453 -26.39 1.09 14.00
N ARG A 454 -26.68 2.12 14.79
CA ARG A 454 -27.86 2.97 14.67
C ARG A 454 -27.45 4.43 14.64
N PHE A 455 -28.06 5.18 13.74
CA PHE A 455 -27.95 6.63 13.71
C PHE A 455 -29.14 7.23 14.47
N GLU A 456 -28.87 7.89 15.57
CA GLU A 456 -29.89 8.48 16.45
C GLU A 456 -29.65 9.99 16.53
N GLY A 457 -30.29 10.75 15.64
CA GLY A 457 -30.05 12.19 15.51
C GLY A 457 -28.61 12.53 15.17
N ALA A 458 -27.92 13.29 16.05
CA ALA A 458 -26.50 13.65 15.88
C ALA A 458 -25.54 12.60 16.43
N ASN A 459 -26.00 11.38 16.71
CA ASN A 459 -25.21 10.34 17.33
C ASN A 459 -25.18 9.06 16.50
N LEU A 460 -24.05 8.33 16.60
CA LEU A 460 -23.86 6.95 16.19
C LEU A 460 -23.87 6.07 17.43
N ARG A 461 -24.78 5.12 17.52
CA ARG A 461 -24.82 4.14 18.60
C ARG A 461 -24.44 2.77 18.08
N VAL A 462 -23.46 2.13 18.71
CA VAL A 462 -23.02 0.77 18.41
C VAL A 462 -23.37 -0.13 19.57
N VAL A 463 -24.21 -1.13 19.32
CA VAL A 463 -24.67 -2.09 20.31
C VAL A 463 -24.21 -3.48 19.91
N SER A 464 -23.48 -4.17 20.77
CA SER A 464 -23.10 -5.57 20.63
C SER A 464 -23.44 -6.36 21.90
N ALA A 465 -23.19 -7.66 21.92
CA ALA A 465 -23.39 -8.47 23.11
C ALA A 465 -22.55 -8.01 24.31
N LYS A 466 -21.46 -7.28 24.06
CA LYS A 466 -20.47 -6.85 25.07
C LYS A 466 -20.35 -5.34 25.22
N ALA A 467 -20.97 -4.54 24.38
CA ALA A 467 -20.82 -3.10 24.39
C ALA A 467 -22.08 -2.37 23.89
N ASP A 468 -22.40 -1.26 24.54
CA ASP A 468 -23.41 -0.28 24.09
C ASP A 468 -22.77 1.11 24.19
N VAL A 469 -22.31 1.62 23.05
CA VAL A 469 -21.52 2.86 22.98
C VAL A 469 -22.15 3.85 22.03
N THR A 470 -22.26 5.09 22.48
CA THR A 470 -22.79 6.20 21.67
C THR A 470 -21.68 7.22 21.42
N TYR A 471 -21.49 7.56 20.15
CA TYR A 471 -20.55 8.56 19.66
C TYR A 471 -21.32 9.74 19.11
N ARG A 472 -20.84 10.96 19.32
CA ARG A 472 -21.34 12.09 18.52
C ARG A 472 -20.78 11.99 17.11
N LEU A 473 -21.60 12.16 16.10
CA LEU A 473 -21.15 12.15 14.69
C LEU A 473 -20.08 13.19 14.42
N SER A 474 -20.17 14.36 15.08
CA SER A 474 -19.12 15.39 15.01
C SER A 474 -17.75 14.96 15.50
N ASP A 475 -17.68 13.95 16.34
CA ASP A 475 -16.44 13.49 16.97
C ASP A 475 -15.86 12.26 16.28
N ILE A 476 -16.58 11.69 15.31
CA ILE A 476 -16.11 10.54 14.52
C ILE A 476 -15.22 11.06 13.38
N LEU A 477 -14.02 10.52 13.29
CA LEU A 477 -13.13 10.71 12.15
C LEU A 477 -13.49 9.74 11.04
N ARG A 478 -13.65 8.46 11.36
CA ARG A 478 -14.08 7.42 10.43
C ARG A 478 -14.82 6.29 11.13
N PHE A 479 -15.57 5.59 10.33
CA PHE A 479 -16.32 4.41 10.71
C PHE A 479 -16.23 3.43 9.55
N THR A 480 -15.66 2.25 9.79
CA THR A 480 -15.30 1.31 8.73
C THR A 480 -15.37 -0.13 9.19
N TYR A 481 -15.42 -1.05 8.24
CA TYR A 481 -15.25 -2.47 8.48
C TYR A 481 -13.83 -2.86 8.09
N GLU A 482 -13.09 -3.45 9.02
CA GLU A 482 -11.71 -3.87 8.82
C GLU A 482 -11.57 -5.37 9.08
N LYS A 483 -10.82 -6.03 8.23
CA LYS A 483 -10.35 -7.37 8.45
C LYS A 483 -9.00 -7.24 9.15
N ARG A 484 -8.89 -7.73 10.37
CA ARG A 484 -7.63 -7.73 11.12
C ARG A 484 -7.20 -9.17 11.34
N SER A 485 -5.95 -9.45 10.99
CA SER A 485 -5.35 -10.73 11.26
C SER A 485 -4.73 -10.72 12.65
N VAL A 486 -4.93 -11.81 13.37
CA VAL A 486 -4.35 -12.00 14.71
C VAL A 486 -3.33 -13.11 14.57
N THR A 487 -2.07 -12.82 14.90
CA THR A 487 -1.02 -13.84 14.94
C THR A 487 -1.35 -14.92 15.95
N GLY A 488 -1.12 -16.18 15.58
CA GLY A 488 -1.61 -17.33 16.31
C GLY A 488 -1.04 -17.52 17.72
N VAL A 489 -1.60 -18.44 18.43
CA VAL A 489 -1.28 -19.16 19.68
C VAL A 489 -0.76 -18.36 20.88
N SER A 490 0.14 -17.38 20.76
CA SER A 490 0.60 -16.61 21.94
C SER A 490 -0.43 -15.61 22.47
N GLU A 491 -1.36 -15.15 21.64
CA GLU A 491 -2.49 -14.30 22.08
C GLU A 491 -3.67 -15.10 22.63
N LEU A 492 -3.75 -16.40 22.35
CA LEU A 492 -4.78 -17.28 22.94
C LEU A 492 -4.53 -17.57 24.43
N GLN A 493 -3.34 -17.23 24.97
CA GLN A 493 -3.03 -17.44 26.40
C GLN A 493 -3.17 -16.18 27.28
N ALA A 494 -3.37 -15.01 26.69
CA ALA A 494 -3.71 -13.81 27.44
C ALA A 494 -5.02 -13.25 26.87
N GLU A 495 -6.14 -13.57 27.50
CA GLU A 495 -7.32 -12.75 27.29
C GLU A 495 -6.92 -11.31 27.54
N PRO A 496 -7.16 -10.38 26.57
CA PRO A 496 -6.84 -8.97 26.81
C PRO A 496 -7.57 -8.54 28.07
N ALA A 497 -6.90 -7.72 28.89
CA ALA A 497 -7.53 -7.21 30.08
C ALA A 497 -8.92 -6.65 29.71
N ALA A 498 -9.97 -7.27 30.19
CA ALA A 498 -11.33 -6.81 30.01
C ALA A 498 -11.73 -6.00 31.24
N VAL A 499 -12.37 -4.85 31.01
CA VAL A 499 -12.88 -3.99 32.09
C VAL A 499 -14.38 -4.00 32.01
N ASP A 500 -15.00 -4.45 33.10
CA ASP A 500 -16.44 -4.38 33.28
C ASP A 500 -16.76 -3.48 34.50
N TYR A 501 -17.95 -2.90 34.53
CA TYR A 501 -18.38 -2.06 35.63
C TYR A 501 -19.76 -2.54 36.11
N GLU A 502 -19.76 -3.22 37.25
CA GLU A 502 -20.94 -3.77 37.88
C GLU A 502 -21.01 -3.35 39.35
N ASP A 503 -22.18 -2.96 39.80
CA ASP A 503 -22.49 -2.67 41.22
C ASP A 503 -21.52 -1.70 41.95
N GLY A 504 -21.00 -0.72 41.22
CA GLY A 504 -20.06 0.27 41.76
C GLY A 504 -18.61 -0.19 41.82
N GLU A 505 -18.30 -1.34 41.25
CA GLU A 505 -16.96 -1.90 41.15
C GLU A 505 -16.50 -2.06 39.69
N LEU A 506 -15.24 -1.77 39.44
CA LEU A 506 -14.55 -2.19 38.23
C LEU A 506 -14.05 -3.62 38.37
N VAL A 507 -14.46 -4.49 37.50
CA VAL A 507 -13.94 -5.85 37.37
C VAL A 507 -12.98 -5.86 36.19
N ILE A 508 -11.70 -6.09 36.44
CA ILE A 508 -10.64 -6.07 35.45
C ILE A 508 -10.05 -7.46 35.36
N SER A 509 -10.35 -8.19 34.30
CA SER A 509 -9.85 -9.54 34.08
C SER A 509 -8.67 -9.54 33.11
N GLY A 510 -7.84 -10.58 33.13
CA GLY A 510 -6.72 -10.75 32.20
C GLY A 510 -5.49 -9.89 32.50
N LEU A 511 -5.38 -9.28 33.70
CA LEU A 511 -4.18 -8.52 34.06
C LEU A 511 -2.97 -9.43 34.28
N LYS A 512 -1.82 -8.99 33.79
CA LYS A 512 -0.52 -9.62 34.09
C LYS A 512 0.03 -9.17 35.44
N ALA A 513 0.90 -9.96 36.01
CA ALA A 513 1.62 -9.54 37.23
C ALA A 513 2.43 -8.26 36.95
N GLY A 514 2.30 -7.26 37.80
CA GLY A 514 2.95 -5.94 37.62
C GLY A 514 2.13 -4.93 36.83
N ALA A 515 1.04 -5.33 36.15
CA ALA A 515 0.20 -4.40 35.39
C ALA A 515 -0.40 -3.31 36.27
N ALA A 516 -0.31 -2.07 35.83
CA ALA A 516 -0.87 -0.91 36.52
C ALA A 516 -2.22 -0.53 35.90
N VAL A 517 -3.21 -0.33 36.75
CA VAL A 517 -4.53 0.19 36.37
C VAL A 517 -4.72 1.56 36.98
N GLY A 518 -5.00 2.55 36.15
CA GLY A 518 -5.33 3.92 36.56
C GLY A 518 -6.75 4.30 36.19
N VAL A 519 -7.50 4.90 37.09
CA VAL A 519 -8.80 5.52 36.82
C VAL A 519 -8.65 7.01 36.90
N TYR A 520 -9.07 7.71 35.84
CA TYR A 520 -8.93 9.14 35.67
C TYR A 520 -10.29 9.80 35.51
N SER A 521 -10.45 11.00 36.04
CA SER A 521 -11.57 11.88 35.74
C SER A 521 -11.42 12.46 34.32
N LEU A 522 -12.47 13.07 33.77
CA LEU A 522 -12.45 13.64 32.41
C LEU A 522 -11.41 14.77 32.22
N ASP A 523 -11.04 15.45 33.28
CA ASP A 523 -9.98 16.47 33.31
C ASP A 523 -8.56 15.87 33.41
N GLY A 524 -8.44 14.52 33.34
CA GLY A 524 -7.17 13.80 33.32
C GLY A 524 -6.55 13.55 34.69
N LYS A 525 -7.24 13.86 35.79
CA LYS A 525 -6.73 13.64 37.15
C LYS A 525 -6.88 12.17 37.54
N LEU A 526 -5.80 11.53 38.03
CA LEU A 526 -5.82 10.18 38.56
C LEU A 526 -6.64 10.16 39.87
N VAL A 527 -7.71 9.38 39.89
CA VAL A 527 -8.63 9.29 41.05
C VAL A 527 -8.56 7.94 41.76
N ARG A 528 -8.12 6.87 41.10
CA ARG A 528 -7.86 5.54 41.68
C ARG A 528 -6.72 4.88 40.94
N GLN A 529 -6.00 3.99 41.63
CA GLN A 529 -4.92 3.19 41.04
C GLN A 529 -4.90 1.81 41.68
N LEU A 530 -4.55 0.80 40.88
CA LEU A 530 -4.32 -0.57 41.29
C LEU A 530 -3.08 -1.10 40.57
N THR A 531 -2.26 -1.90 41.27
CA THR A 531 -1.17 -2.67 40.61
C THR A 531 -1.44 -4.14 40.85
N ALA A 532 -1.49 -4.93 39.79
CA ALA A 532 -1.73 -6.36 39.85
C ALA A 532 -0.51 -7.08 40.44
N ARG A 533 -0.67 -7.76 41.55
CA ARG A 533 0.43 -8.51 42.21
C ARG A 533 0.70 -9.86 41.56
N HIS A 534 -0.28 -10.44 40.90
CA HIS A 534 -0.22 -11.70 40.14
C HIS A 534 -1.13 -11.60 38.92
N ALA A 535 -1.00 -12.51 37.95
CA ALA A 535 -1.92 -12.56 36.83
C ALA A 535 -3.32 -12.97 37.27
N GLY A 536 -4.37 -12.34 36.73
CA GLY A 536 -5.75 -12.68 37.05
C GLY A 536 -6.75 -11.53 36.98
N THR A 537 -7.87 -11.71 37.67
CA THR A 537 -8.97 -10.73 37.75
C THR A 537 -8.88 -9.93 39.05
N TYR A 538 -9.05 -8.63 38.93
CA TYR A 538 -9.02 -7.67 40.02
C TYR A 538 -10.32 -6.87 40.09
N ARG A 539 -10.71 -6.50 41.31
CA ARG A 539 -11.85 -5.62 41.56
C ARG A 539 -11.37 -4.32 42.16
N LEU A 540 -11.87 -3.21 41.64
CA LEU A 540 -11.53 -1.87 42.14
C LEU A 540 -12.83 -1.09 42.40
N SER A 541 -13.11 -0.82 43.68
CA SER A 541 -14.30 -0.08 44.04
C SER A 541 -14.20 1.39 43.67
N LEU A 542 -15.25 1.86 42.99
CA LEU A 542 -15.46 3.27 42.67
C LEU A 542 -16.57 3.89 43.53
N ALA A 543 -17.06 3.19 44.56
CA ALA A 543 -18.21 3.62 45.34
C ALA A 543 -18.05 5.04 45.92
N ALA A 544 -16.83 5.41 46.33
CA ALA A 544 -16.51 6.71 46.91
C ALA A 544 -16.34 7.85 45.90
N LEU A 545 -16.38 7.56 44.59
CA LEU A 545 -16.26 8.60 43.55
C LEU A 545 -17.64 9.18 43.23
N PRO A 546 -17.74 10.46 42.82
CA PRO A 546 -18.99 11.05 42.33
C PRO A 546 -19.56 10.31 41.13
N GLN A 547 -20.84 10.51 40.84
CA GLN A 547 -21.44 10.10 39.57
C GLN A 547 -20.77 10.87 38.44
N GLY A 548 -20.47 10.19 37.32
CA GLY A 548 -19.78 10.83 36.22
C GLY A 548 -19.06 9.84 35.30
N VAL A 549 -18.32 10.39 34.34
CA VAL A 549 -17.55 9.63 33.39
C VAL A 549 -16.10 9.54 33.83
N TYR A 550 -15.55 8.33 33.77
CA TYR A 550 -14.16 8.04 34.13
C TYR A 550 -13.46 7.31 33.01
N ILE A 551 -12.16 7.52 32.87
CA ILE A 551 -11.27 6.83 31.95
C ILE A 551 -10.45 5.83 32.75
N VAL A 552 -10.53 4.57 32.38
CA VAL A 552 -9.76 3.48 33.00
C VAL A 552 -8.64 3.10 32.02
N LYS A 553 -7.40 3.18 32.46
CA LYS A 553 -6.23 2.67 31.74
C LYS A 553 -5.73 1.42 32.44
N ALA A 554 -5.69 0.32 31.70
CA ALA A 554 -5.20 -0.96 32.19
C ALA A 554 -4.25 -1.53 31.12
N ASP A 555 -2.96 -1.62 31.45
CA ASP A 555 -1.92 -1.96 30.47
C ASP A 555 -1.96 -1.01 29.25
N ASN A 556 -2.09 -1.56 28.05
CA ASN A 556 -2.21 -0.80 26.79
C ASN A 556 -3.66 -0.47 26.41
N ILE A 557 -4.63 -0.73 27.29
CA ILE A 557 -6.04 -0.59 27.00
C ILE A 557 -6.64 0.56 27.79
N THR A 558 -7.48 1.34 27.12
CA THR A 558 -8.19 2.47 27.72
C THR A 558 -9.69 2.27 27.57
N TYR A 559 -10.40 2.31 28.69
CA TYR A 559 -11.84 2.18 28.77
C TYR A 559 -12.48 3.45 29.29
N LYS A 560 -13.66 3.77 28.80
CA LYS A 560 -14.51 4.82 29.33
C LYS A 560 -15.70 4.18 30.04
N ILE A 561 -15.87 4.52 31.28
CA ILE A 561 -17.00 4.04 32.11
C ILE A 561 -17.88 5.21 32.52
N MET A 562 -19.14 4.95 32.71
CA MET A 562 -20.09 5.89 33.29
C MET A 562 -20.59 5.35 34.65
N LYS A 563 -20.20 6.01 35.73
CA LYS A 563 -20.76 5.76 37.05
C LYS A 563 -22.11 6.51 37.13
N ARG A 564 -23.19 5.77 37.24
CA ARG A 564 -24.56 6.27 37.46
C ARG A 564 -24.85 6.51 38.92
#